data_821b020b84d804bc80331015c7d63c99
#
_entry.id   821b020b84d804bc80331015c7d63c99
#
_cell.length_a   1.000
_cell.length_b   1.000
_cell.length_c   1.000
_cell.angle_alpha   90.00
_cell.angle_beta   90.00
_cell.angle_gamma   90.00
#
_symmetry.space_group_name_H-M   'P 1'
#
loop_
_entity.id
_entity.type
_entity.pdbx_description
1 polymer ?
#
loop_
_entity_poly.entity_id
_entity_poly.type
_entity_poly.pdbx_seq_one_letter_code
_entity_poly.pdbx_strand_id
1 'polypeptide(L)'
;MSQLLNIKGKKIGEGRPLVCVPIMVSDSKQIIKEAATLVAQGTEMLEWRVDAFSEASSMNSIRCVLEGLEPITKDTILVYTYRSKAQGGLGEHSAEIIRDIHQVAAETKVPDFIDVEYFAEEKAEKEIRSLQKQGCRVIASHHDFEETPERKVIRMLLELMRNSGASIVKLAVMPQNMKDVLHLLEETNRFHTENPNVPVITMSMGALGTISRVAGEYVGSCVTFGAGEQASAPGQLPKNELLSILESLHNCLSAQ
;
A
#
# COMPACT_ATOMS: atom_id res chain seq x y z
N MET A 1 -12.42 16.29 15.63
CA MET A 1 -11.43 16.67 14.61
C MET A 1 -10.86 15.36 14.09
N SER A 2 -10.93 15.10 12.78
CA SER A 2 -10.34 13.91 12.18
C SER A 2 -8.84 13.96 12.41
N GLN A 3 -8.27 12.95 13.03
CA GLN A 3 -6.83 12.86 13.21
C GLN A 3 -6.24 12.24 11.93
N LEU A 4 -6.05 13.08 10.91
CA LEU A 4 -5.35 12.71 9.69
C LEU A 4 -3.97 12.16 10.03
N LEU A 5 -3.57 11.10 9.36
CA LEU A 5 -2.22 10.56 9.53
C LEU A 5 -1.20 11.54 8.94
N ASN A 6 -0.33 12.06 9.79
CA ASN A 6 0.82 12.85 9.35
C ASN A 6 2.10 12.05 9.64
N ILE A 7 2.75 11.60 8.58
CA ILE A 7 3.95 10.76 8.65
C ILE A 7 5.08 11.50 7.94
N LYS A 8 6.14 11.81 8.65
CA LYS A 8 7.31 12.53 8.09
C LYS A 8 6.91 13.80 7.33
N GLY A 9 5.93 14.56 7.88
CA GLY A 9 5.42 15.79 7.29
C GLY A 9 4.45 15.60 6.11
N LYS A 10 4.14 14.37 5.73
CA LYS A 10 3.21 14.06 4.65
C LYS A 10 1.84 13.70 5.22
N LYS A 11 0.81 14.40 4.73
CA LYS A 11 -0.57 14.15 5.11
C LYS A 11 -1.15 13.02 4.26
N ILE A 12 -1.69 11.98 4.91
CA ILE A 12 -2.32 10.84 4.24
C ILE A 12 -3.83 10.99 4.38
N GLY A 13 -4.55 11.08 3.26
CA GLY A 13 -6.01 11.23 3.23
C GLY A 13 -6.49 12.69 3.10
N GLU A 14 -5.57 13.63 2.81
CA GLU A 14 -5.90 15.03 2.50
C GLU A 14 -5.17 15.46 1.23
N GLY A 15 -5.88 16.13 0.32
CA GLY A 15 -5.34 16.56 -0.97
C GLY A 15 -5.11 15.41 -1.94
N ARG A 16 -4.18 15.60 -2.88
CA ARG A 16 -3.87 14.54 -3.85
C ARG A 16 -3.32 13.28 -3.18
N PRO A 17 -3.63 12.09 -3.74
CA PRO A 17 -3.04 10.86 -3.24
C PRO A 17 -1.51 10.88 -3.28
N LEU A 18 -0.88 10.30 -2.26
CA LEU A 18 0.57 10.06 -2.31
C LEU A 18 0.88 8.99 -3.37
N VAL A 19 1.98 9.17 -4.09
CA VAL A 19 2.46 8.17 -5.05
C VAL A 19 3.46 7.25 -4.35
N CYS A 20 3.07 6.00 -4.20
CA CYS A 20 3.92 4.93 -3.68
C CYS A 20 4.63 4.20 -4.82
N VAL A 21 5.94 3.99 -4.70
CA VAL A 21 6.73 3.26 -5.69
C VAL A 21 7.28 1.97 -5.07
N PRO A 22 6.91 0.80 -5.61
CA PRO A 22 7.40 -0.48 -5.13
C PRO A 22 8.85 -0.75 -5.56
N ILE A 23 9.64 -1.31 -4.64
CA ILE A 23 10.99 -1.84 -4.89
C ILE A 23 10.89 -3.37 -4.90
N MET A 24 11.17 -3.98 -6.04
CA MET A 24 10.98 -5.43 -6.28
C MET A 24 12.27 -6.16 -6.69
N VAL A 25 13.42 -5.58 -6.44
CA VAL A 25 14.71 -6.22 -6.73
C VAL A 25 15.08 -7.24 -5.66
N SER A 26 15.82 -8.27 -6.05
CA SER A 26 16.09 -9.44 -5.19
C SER A 26 17.38 -9.33 -4.36
N ASP A 27 18.29 -8.43 -4.71
CA ASP A 27 19.61 -8.27 -4.06
C ASP A 27 19.60 -7.09 -3.07
N SER A 28 20.17 -7.28 -1.88
CA SER A 28 20.18 -6.30 -0.79
C SER A 28 20.82 -4.95 -1.18
N LYS A 29 21.94 -4.99 -1.92
CA LYS A 29 22.63 -3.76 -2.36
C LYS A 29 21.80 -3.03 -3.42
N GLN A 30 21.13 -3.77 -4.30
CA GLN A 30 20.26 -3.20 -5.31
C GLN A 30 19.00 -2.56 -4.67
N ILE A 31 18.43 -3.19 -3.63
CA ILE A 31 17.31 -2.61 -2.87
C ILE A 31 17.68 -1.23 -2.32
N ILE A 32 18.82 -1.14 -1.63
CA ILE A 32 19.32 0.10 -1.04
C ILE A 32 19.63 1.14 -2.11
N LYS A 33 20.26 0.74 -3.21
CA LYS A 33 20.59 1.63 -4.33
C LYS A 33 19.32 2.18 -5.00
N GLU A 34 18.34 1.31 -5.26
CA GLU A 34 17.06 1.72 -5.88
C GLU A 34 16.30 2.66 -4.97
N ALA A 35 16.22 2.36 -3.66
CA ALA A 35 15.62 3.24 -2.67
C ALA A 35 16.25 4.64 -2.70
N ALA A 36 17.59 4.71 -2.65
CA ALA A 36 18.32 5.98 -2.70
C ALA A 36 18.05 6.75 -4.00
N THR A 37 18.00 6.07 -5.13
CA THR A 37 17.68 6.67 -6.44
C THR A 37 16.26 7.25 -6.45
N LEU A 38 15.26 6.48 -6.00
CA LEU A 38 13.87 6.91 -5.97
C LEU A 38 13.65 8.09 -5.00
N VAL A 39 14.31 8.07 -3.83
CA VAL A 39 14.26 9.19 -2.87
C VAL A 39 14.89 10.45 -3.45
N ALA A 40 16.06 10.33 -4.11
CA ALA A 40 16.71 11.46 -4.78
C ALA A 40 15.85 12.07 -5.91
N GLN A 41 14.96 11.27 -6.50
CA GLN A 41 13.97 11.70 -7.49
C GLN A 41 12.68 12.28 -6.85
N GLY A 42 12.66 12.53 -5.54
CA GLY A 42 11.53 13.13 -4.83
C GLY A 42 10.35 12.19 -4.57
N THR A 43 10.58 10.87 -4.55
CA THR A 43 9.51 9.91 -4.20
C THR A 43 9.07 10.10 -2.75
N GLU A 44 7.78 10.26 -2.52
CA GLU A 44 7.21 10.56 -1.19
C GLU A 44 6.98 9.29 -0.35
N MET A 45 6.74 8.16 -1.02
CA MET A 45 6.42 6.88 -0.38
C MET A 45 7.04 5.73 -1.17
N LEU A 46 7.76 4.85 -0.49
CA LEU A 46 8.33 3.63 -1.04
C LEU A 46 7.64 2.41 -0.43
N GLU A 47 7.49 1.35 -1.21
CA GLU A 47 7.08 0.05 -0.72
C GLU A 47 8.20 -0.95 -0.94
N TRP A 48 8.83 -1.46 0.13
CA TRP A 48 9.76 -2.58 -0.04
C TRP A 48 8.98 -3.90 -0.08
N ARG A 49 9.05 -4.57 -1.24
CA ARG A 49 8.43 -5.88 -1.51
C ARG A 49 9.40 -6.99 -1.10
N VAL A 50 9.26 -7.43 0.16
CA VAL A 50 10.12 -8.46 0.77
C VAL A 50 9.97 -9.82 0.09
N ASP A 51 8.81 -10.10 -0.45
CA ASP A 51 8.55 -11.33 -1.22
C ASP A 51 9.41 -11.45 -2.49
N ALA A 52 9.95 -10.34 -3.02
CA ALA A 52 10.91 -10.34 -4.13
C ALA A 52 12.36 -10.53 -3.68
N PHE A 53 12.65 -10.39 -2.38
CA PHE A 53 14.00 -10.49 -1.86
C PHE A 53 14.47 -11.95 -1.80
N SER A 54 15.64 -12.27 -2.39
CA SER A 54 16.15 -13.64 -2.48
C SER A 54 16.42 -14.29 -1.12
N GLU A 55 16.68 -13.48 -0.08
CA GLU A 55 16.96 -13.93 1.28
C GLU A 55 15.79 -13.64 2.24
N ALA A 56 14.55 -13.59 1.74
CA ALA A 56 13.36 -13.29 2.53
C ALA A 56 13.10 -14.27 3.70
N SER A 57 13.71 -15.45 3.69
CA SER A 57 13.66 -16.41 4.81
C SER A 57 14.71 -16.13 5.90
N SER A 58 15.66 -15.23 5.66
CA SER A 58 16.72 -14.86 6.61
C SER A 58 16.35 -13.58 7.37
N MET A 59 15.94 -13.71 8.62
CA MET A 59 15.59 -12.57 9.47
C MET A 59 16.76 -11.59 9.64
N ASN A 60 18.01 -12.10 9.67
CA ASN A 60 19.19 -11.25 9.74
C ASN A 60 19.41 -10.45 8.45
N SER A 61 19.24 -11.07 7.28
CA SER A 61 19.37 -10.38 5.99
C SER A 61 18.31 -9.30 5.82
N ILE A 62 17.07 -9.58 6.23
CA ILE A 62 15.99 -8.60 6.27
C ILE A 62 16.36 -7.42 7.17
N ARG A 63 16.86 -7.69 8.39
CA ARG A 63 17.29 -6.66 9.33
C ARG A 63 18.39 -5.78 8.76
N CYS A 64 19.41 -6.37 8.14
CA CYS A 64 20.48 -5.61 7.48
C CYS A 64 19.95 -4.69 6.36
N VAL A 65 18.98 -5.15 5.57
CA VAL A 65 18.35 -4.29 4.54
C VAL A 65 17.58 -3.14 5.18
N LEU A 66 16.77 -3.39 6.22
CA LEU A 66 16.04 -2.35 6.93
C LEU A 66 16.97 -1.30 7.54
N GLU A 67 18.05 -1.72 8.20
CA GLU A 67 19.08 -0.82 8.74
C GLU A 67 19.74 0.02 7.62
N GLY A 68 19.94 -0.57 6.45
CA GLY A 68 20.45 0.17 5.27
C GLY A 68 19.44 1.16 4.68
N LEU A 69 18.14 0.87 4.77
CA LEU A 69 17.05 1.75 4.32
C LEU A 69 16.79 2.91 5.29
N GLU A 70 17.04 2.75 6.59
CA GLU A 70 16.75 3.75 7.61
C GLU A 70 17.30 5.15 7.29
N PRO A 71 18.60 5.34 7.00
CA PRO A 71 19.14 6.67 6.69
C PRO A 71 18.58 7.26 5.39
N ILE A 72 18.15 6.42 4.44
CA ILE A 72 17.62 6.84 3.14
C ILE A 72 16.17 7.32 3.27
N THR A 73 15.39 6.67 4.12
CA THR A 73 13.94 6.92 4.24
C THR A 73 13.57 7.88 5.36
N LYS A 74 14.50 8.69 5.88
CA LYS A 74 14.23 9.65 6.97
C LYS A 74 13.05 10.58 6.69
N ASP A 75 12.95 11.07 5.45
CA ASP A 75 11.91 12.01 5.01
C ASP A 75 10.95 11.36 3.99
N THR A 76 11.10 10.06 3.72
CA THR A 76 10.27 9.29 2.80
C THR A 76 9.53 8.19 3.56
N ILE A 77 8.22 8.06 3.34
CA ILE A 77 7.43 7.01 3.98
C ILE A 77 7.88 5.65 3.44
N LEU A 78 8.14 4.70 4.33
CA LEU A 78 8.47 3.32 3.99
C LEU A 78 7.34 2.38 4.38
N VAL A 79 6.77 1.70 3.40
CA VAL A 79 5.87 0.57 3.57
C VAL A 79 6.67 -0.72 3.45
N TYR A 80 6.47 -1.65 4.36
CA TYR A 80 7.07 -2.96 4.38
C TYR A 80 6.02 -4.01 4.05
N THR A 81 6.18 -4.70 2.92
CA THR A 81 5.16 -5.60 2.38
C THR A 81 5.75 -6.96 2.06
N TYR A 82 5.17 -8.01 2.62
CA TYR A 82 5.33 -9.38 2.12
C TYR A 82 4.04 -9.79 1.41
N ARG A 83 4.06 -9.87 0.08
CA ARG A 83 2.89 -10.24 -0.73
C ARG A 83 2.92 -11.71 -1.08
N SER A 84 1.87 -12.45 -0.67
CA SER A 84 1.72 -13.87 -0.99
C SER A 84 1.42 -14.08 -2.48
N LYS A 85 1.77 -15.25 -2.97
CA LYS A 85 1.44 -15.67 -4.35
C LYS A 85 -0.06 -15.70 -4.60
N ALA A 86 -0.86 -16.06 -3.59
CA ALA A 86 -2.32 -16.04 -3.67
C ALA A 86 -2.89 -14.64 -3.91
N GLN A 87 -2.16 -13.59 -3.54
CA GLN A 87 -2.54 -12.20 -3.75
C GLN A 87 -1.61 -11.48 -4.76
N GLY A 88 -1.10 -12.22 -5.74
CA GLY A 88 -0.33 -11.69 -6.88
C GLY A 88 1.12 -11.30 -6.58
N GLY A 89 1.67 -11.75 -5.46
CA GLY A 89 3.07 -11.60 -5.12
C GLY A 89 3.93 -12.78 -5.54
N LEU A 90 5.16 -12.80 -5.05
CA LEU A 90 6.14 -13.86 -5.25
C LEU A 90 6.30 -14.76 -4.00
N GLY A 91 5.65 -14.38 -2.88
CA GLY A 91 5.81 -15.03 -1.60
C GLY A 91 5.12 -16.40 -1.51
N GLU A 92 5.89 -17.41 -1.11
CA GLU A 92 5.42 -18.79 -0.91
C GLU A 92 5.68 -19.30 0.53
N HIS A 93 6.10 -18.41 1.45
CA HIS A 93 6.37 -18.81 2.83
C HIS A 93 5.08 -19.14 3.58
N SER A 94 5.24 -19.98 4.62
CA SER A 94 4.14 -20.27 5.54
C SER A 94 3.76 -19.02 6.34
N ALA A 95 2.55 -19.01 6.84
CA ALA A 95 2.06 -17.96 7.70
C ALA A 95 2.93 -17.70 8.96
N GLU A 96 3.57 -18.74 9.47
CA GLU A 96 4.50 -18.62 10.60
C GLU A 96 5.72 -17.80 10.23
N ILE A 97 6.36 -18.11 9.09
CA ILE A 97 7.52 -17.35 8.57
C ILE A 97 7.11 -15.92 8.23
N ILE A 98 5.93 -15.71 7.65
CA ILE A 98 5.45 -14.35 7.34
C ILE A 98 5.30 -13.53 8.64
N ARG A 99 4.78 -14.11 9.71
CA ARG A 99 4.73 -13.43 11.02
C ARG A 99 6.11 -13.09 11.56
N ASP A 100 7.10 -13.97 11.40
CA ASP A 100 8.49 -13.68 11.80
C ASP A 100 9.06 -12.53 10.95
N ILE A 101 8.78 -12.49 9.65
CA ILE A 101 9.13 -11.40 8.74
C ILE A 101 8.52 -10.07 9.23
N HIS A 102 7.25 -10.04 9.58
CA HIS A 102 6.60 -8.84 10.14
C HIS A 102 7.16 -8.46 11.51
N GLN A 103 7.54 -9.45 12.33
CA GLN A 103 8.12 -9.20 13.65
C GLN A 103 9.49 -8.50 13.54
N VAL A 104 10.35 -8.88 12.59
CA VAL A 104 11.62 -8.19 12.34
C VAL A 104 11.37 -6.71 12.00
N ALA A 105 10.39 -6.41 11.15
CA ALA A 105 10.04 -5.04 10.83
C ALA A 105 9.58 -4.26 12.06
N ALA A 106 8.76 -4.90 12.92
CA ALA A 106 8.29 -4.30 14.16
C ALA A 106 9.42 -4.00 15.16
N GLU A 107 10.43 -4.87 15.24
CA GLU A 107 11.59 -4.71 16.12
C GLU A 107 12.53 -3.59 15.68
N THR A 108 12.78 -3.47 14.37
CA THR A 108 13.67 -2.44 13.83
C THR A 108 13.08 -1.04 13.91
N LYS A 109 11.75 -0.91 13.91
CA LYS A 109 11.03 0.39 13.86
C LYS A 109 11.35 1.24 12.63
N VAL A 110 11.99 0.68 11.62
CA VAL A 110 12.38 1.39 10.40
C VAL A 110 11.18 1.65 9.48
N PRO A 111 10.28 0.68 9.20
CA PRO A 111 9.10 0.95 8.40
C PRO A 111 8.09 1.84 9.12
N ASP A 112 7.49 2.76 8.38
CA ASP A 112 6.36 3.57 8.85
C ASP A 112 5.07 2.77 8.89
N PHE A 113 4.93 1.79 7.96
CA PHE A 113 3.79 0.88 7.85
C PHE A 113 4.25 -0.54 7.56
N ILE A 114 3.54 -1.50 8.14
CA ILE A 114 3.63 -2.93 7.81
C ILE A 114 2.32 -3.33 7.12
N ASP A 115 2.40 -3.86 5.90
CA ASP A 115 1.25 -4.38 5.15
C ASP A 115 0.96 -5.83 5.60
N VAL A 116 -0.26 -6.08 6.06
CA VAL A 116 -0.74 -7.41 6.49
C VAL A 116 -1.93 -7.81 5.64
N GLU A 117 -1.85 -8.95 4.99
CA GLU A 117 -2.94 -9.53 4.19
C GLU A 117 -4.06 -10.02 5.13
N TYR A 118 -5.18 -9.29 5.17
CA TYR A 118 -6.23 -9.51 6.18
C TYR A 118 -6.96 -10.84 6.01
N PHE A 119 -7.18 -11.29 4.78
CA PHE A 119 -7.94 -12.50 4.48
C PHE A 119 -7.06 -13.71 4.13
N ALA A 120 -5.73 -13.59 4.25
CA ALA A 120 -4.82 -14.70 4.02
C ALA A 120 -4.89 -15.76 5.13
N GLU A 121 -5.26 -15.34 6.35
CA GLU A 121 -5.32 -16.19 7.52
C GLU A 121 -6.43 -15.79 8.50
N GLU A 122 -6.96 -16.79 9.25
CA GLU A 122 -7.91 -16.55 10.35
C GLU A 122 -7.34 -15.69 11.51
N LYS A 123 -6.02 -15.55 11.58
CA LYS A 123 -5.33 -14.86 12.69
C LYS A 123 -4.87 -13.45 12.36
N ALA A 124 -5.12 -12.93 11.16
CA ALA A 124 -4.65 -11.63 10.72
C ALA A 124 -5.03 -10.49 11.69
N GLU A 125 -6.26 -10.49 12.22
CA GLU A 125 -6.68 -9.49 13.20
C GLU A 125 -5.84 -9.53 14.48
N LYS A 126 -5.46 -10.72 14.96
CA LYS A 126 -4.60 -10.87 16.15
C LYS A 126 -3.20 -10.36 15.87
N GLU A 127 -2.68 -10.63 14.69
CA GLU A 127 -1.37 -10.15 14.24
C GLU A 127 -1.36 -8.62 14.15
N ILE A 128 -2.34 -8.02 13.47
CA ILE A 128 -2.50 -6.56 13.39
C ILE A 128 -2.48 -5.93 14.78
N ARG A 129 -3.28 -6.46 15.71
CA ARG A 129 -3.32 -5.96 17.09
C ARG A 129 -2.00 -6.15 17.84
N SER A 130 -1.26 -7.23 17.57
CA SER A 130 0.05 -7.49 18.16
C SER A 130 1.09 -6.47 17.69
N LEU A 131 1.16 -6.20 16.38
CA LEU A 131 2.04 -5.21 15.79
C LEU A 131 1.73 -3.80 16.30
N GLN A 132 0.45 -3.46 16.42
CA GLN A 132 0.01 -2.17 16.96
C GLN A 132 0.39 -1.98 18.43
N LYS A 133 0.31 -3.02 19.27
CA LYS A 133 0.78 -2.97 20.65
C LYS A 133 2.27 -2.70 20.76
N GLN A 134 3.04 -3.06 19.75
CA GLN A 134 4.46 -2.74 19.62
C GLN A 134 4.70 -1.33 19.05
N GLY A 135 3.64 -0.55 18.77
CA GLY A 135 3.70 0.81 18.24
C GLY A 135 3.82 0.89 16.72
N CYS A 136 3.61 -0.22 15.99
CA CYS A 136 3.62 -0.22 14.53
C CYS A 136 2.29 0.28 13.95
N ARG A 137 2.35 0.95 12.81
CA ARG A 137 1.16 1.23 12.00
C ARG A 137 0.99 0.11 10.98
N VAL A 138 -0.25 -0.32 10.78
CA VAL A 138 -0.55 -1.45 9.91
C VAL A 138 -1.48 -1.01 8.78
N ILE A 139 -1.17 -1.45 7.57
CA ILE A 139 -2.08 -1.44 6.43
C ILE A 139 -2.71 -2.84 6.37
N ALA A 140 -4.03 -2.94 6.61
CA ALA A 140 -4.75 -4.18 6.35
C ALA A 140 -5.10 -4.23 4.87
N SER A 141 -4.62 -5.24 4.15
CA SER A 141 -4.75 -5.31 2.69
C SER A 141 -5.47 -6.58 2.22
N HIS A 142 -6.11 -6.45 1.05
CA HIS A 142 -6.63 -7.58 0.29
C HIS A 142 -6.52 -7.31 -1.20
N HIS A 143 -6.15 -8.35 -1.97
CA HIS A 143 -6.00 -8.28 -3.42
C HIS A 143 -6.75 -9.45 -4.06
N ASP A 144 -7.68 -9.13 -4.95
CA ASP A 144 -8.38 -10.09 -5.78
C ASP A 144 -7.92 -9.89 -7.24
N PHE A 145 -7.16 -10.86 -7.76
CA PHE A 145 -6.61 -10.81 -9.13
C PHE A 145 -7.56 -11.47 -10.15
N GLU A 146 -8.68 -12.03 -9.70
CA GLU A 146 -9.62 -12.74 -10.57
C GLU A 146 -10.80 -11.85 -10.95
N GLU A 147 -11.38 -11.14 -9.97
CA GLU A 147 -12.60 -10.38 -10.20
C GLU A 147 -12.72 -9.11 -9.33
N THR A 148 -13.75 -8.32 -9.61
CA THR A 148 -14.25 -7.27 -8.72
C THR A 148 -15.52 -7.79 -8.05
N PRO A 149 -15.53 -7.97 -6.73
CA PRO A 149 -16.71 -8.45 -6.01
C PRO A 149 -17.92 -7.50 -6.14
N GLU A 150 -19.10 -8.00 -5.85
CA GLU A 150 -20.30 -7.18 -5.76
C GLU A 150 -20.12 -6.05 -4.71
N ARG A 151 -20.75 -4.89 -4.94
CA ARG A 151 -20.66 -3.70 -4.08
C ARG A 151 -20.83 -3.98 -2.58
N LYS A 152 -21.81 -4.81 -2.22
CA LYS A 152 -22.03 -5.18 -0.81
C LYS A 152 -20.86 -5.97 -0.20
N VAL A 153 -20.16 -6.76 -1.04
CA VAL A 153 -18.96 -7.51 -0.61
C VAL A 153 -17.78 -6.56 -0.47
N ILE A 154 -17.54 -5.67 -1.45
CA ILE A 154 -16.51 -4.61 -1.34
C ILE A 154 -16.67 -3.85 -0.02
N ARG A 155 -17.89 -3.42 0.28
CA ARG A 155 -18.23 -2.74 1.54
C ARG A 155 -17.90 -3.57 2.77
N MET A 156 -18.30 -4.83 2.78
CA MET A 156 -18.02 -5.75 3.89
C MET A 156 -16.51 -5.95 4.08
N LEU A 157 -15.73 -6.13 3.00
CA LEU A 157 -14.28 -6.29 3.06
C LEU A 157 -13.59 -5.07 3.69
N LEU A 158 -13.96 -3.86 3.25
CA LEU A 158 -13.43 -2.61 3.80
C LEU A 158 -13.78 -2.44 5.29
N GLU A 159 -15.03 -2.74 5.67
CA GLU A 159 -15.48 -2.66 7.05
C GLU A 159 -14.79 -3.67 7.97
N LEU A 160 -14.57 -4.91 7.51
CA LEU A 160 -13.85 -5.92 8.29
C LEU A 160 -12.39 -5.50 8.52
N MET A 161 -11.71 -5.01 7.48
CA MET A 161 -10.35 -4.48 7.62
C MET A 161 -10.30 -3.28 8.57
N ARG A 162 -11.27 -2.35 8.48
CA ARG A 162 -11.38 -1.23 9.41
C ARG A 162 -11.56 -1.70 10.86
N ASN A 163 -12.42 -2.68 11.08
CA ASN A 163 -12.74 -3.20 12.41
C ASN A 163 -11.55 -3.92 13.08
N SER A 164 -10.53 -4.33 12.32
CA SER A 164 -9.28 -4.83 12.88
C SER A 164 -8.50 -3.78 13.65
N GLY A 165 -8.82 -2.49 13.43
CA GLY A 165 -8.11 -1.34 13.98
C GLY A 165 -6.90 -0.92 13.15
N ALA A 166 -6.71 -1.45 11.93
CA ALA A 166 -5.63 -1.06 11.04
C ALA A 166 -5.59 0.46 10.81
N SER A 167 -4.39 1.00 10.63
CA SER A 167 -4.18 2.44 10.41
C SER A 167 -4.67 2.89 9.02
N ILE A 168 -4.61 1.99 8.05
CA ILE A 168 -5.08 2.18 6.67
C ILE A 168 -5.71 0.85 6.22
N VAL A 169 -6.78 0.91 5.42
CA VAL A 169 -7.33 -0.26 4.73
C VAL A 169 -7.01 -0.19 3.25
N LYS A 170 -6.68 -1.33 2.63
CA LYS A 170 -6.25 -1.40 1.24
C LYS A 170 -6.97 -2.53 0.50
N LEU A 171 -7.62 -2.21 -0.61
CA LEU A 171 -8.31 -3.17 -1.47
C LEU A 171 -7.93 -2.97 -2.93
N ALA A 172 -7.41 -4.02 -3.57
CA ALA A 172 -7.14 -4.05 -5.00
C ALA A 172 -7.96 -5.17 -5.64
N VAL A 173 -8.65 -4.88 -6.75
CA VAL A 173 -9.53 -5.82 -7.43
C VAL A 173 -9.32 -5.80 -8.95
N MET A 174 -9.69 -6.89 -9.64
CA MET A 174 -9.55 -7.01 -11.08
C MET A 174 -10.89 -6.77 -11.77
N PRO A 175 -11.05 -5.70 -12.56
CA PRO A 175 -12.29 -5.43 -13.28
C PRO A 175 -12.40 -6.31 -14.52
N GLN A 176 -13.59 -6.82 -14.78
CA GLN A 176 -13.95 -7.51 -16.02
C GLN A 176 -14.59 -6.55 -17.03
N ASN A 177 -15.13 -5.42 -16.55
CA ASN A 177 -15.80 -4.39 -17.35
C ASN A 177 -15.77 -3.04 -16.61
N MET A 178 -16.18 -1.96 -17.28
CA MET A 178 -16.18 -0.62 -16.70
C MET A 178 -17.13 -0.46 -15.51
N LYS A 179 -18.19 -1.24 -15.43
CA LYS A 179 -19.13 -1.21 -14.28
C LYS A 179 -18.43 -1.62 -12.98
N ASP A 180 -17.49 -2.57 -13.05
CA ASP A 180 -16.71 -3.01 -11.90
C ASP A 180 -15.84 -1.88 -11.36
N VAL A 181 -15.20 -1.11 -12.27
CA VAL A 181 -14.42 0.08 -11.91
C VAL A 181 -15.28 1.12 -11.21
N LEU A 182 -16.47 1.42 -11.77
CA LEU A 182 -17.40 2.39 -11.19
C LEU A 182 -17.91 1.94 -9.82
N HIS A 183 -18.19 0.66 -9.66
CA HIS A 183 -18.59 0.08 -8.36
C HIS A 183 -17.51 0.29 -7.29
N LEU A 184 -16.24 0.03 -7.62
CA LEU A 184 -15.14 0.25 -6.68
C LEU A 184 -15.01 1.73 -6.31
N LEU A 185 -15.05 2.63 -7.28
CA LEU A 185 -14.95 4.08 -7.03
C LEU A 185 -16.09 4.58 -6.14
N GLU A 186 -17.32 4.12 -6.38
CA GLU A 186 -18.48 4.48 -5.58
C GLU A 186 -18.37 3.98 -4.14
N GLU A 187 -17.97 2.72 -3.93
CA GLU A 187 -17.80 2.16 -2.57
C GLU A 187 -16.59 2.76 -1.85
N THR A 188 -15.55 3.19 -2.59
CA THR A 188 -14.42 3.95 -2.03
C THR A 188 -14.89 5.29 -1.48
N ASN A 189 -15.63 6.05 -2.29
CA ASN A 189 -16.15 7.36 -1.88
C ASN A 189 -17.10 7.23 -0.69
N ARG A 190 -17.96 6.23 -0.71
CA ARG A 190 -18.83 5.93 0.40
C ARG A 190 -18.05 5.63 1.69
N PHE A 191 -17.06 4.71 1.62
CA PHE A 191 -16.24 4.34 2.78
C PHE A 191 -15.52 5.55 3.35
N HIS A 192 -14.89 6.36 2.50
CA HIS A 192 -14.20 7.58 2.90
C HIS A 192 -15.12 8.57 3.61
N THR A 193 -16.34 8.77 3.08
CA THR A 193 -17.33 9.68 3.66
C THR A 193 -17.86 9.19 5.01
N GLU A 194 -18.13 7.90 5.13
CA GLU A 194 -18.64 7.28 6.35
C GLU A 194 -17.57 7.09 7.43
N ASN A 195 -16.29 7.03 7.03
CA ASN A 195 -15.15 6.75 7.91
C ASN A 195 -14.01 7.79 7.77
N PRO A 196 -14.26 9.08 8.02
CA PRO A 196 -13.30 10.16 7.73
C PRO A 196 -11.98 10.06 8.52
N ASN A 197 -11.91 9.21 9.53
CA ASN A 197 -10.73 9.01 10.37
C ASN A 197 -9.90 7.79 9.96
N VAL A 198 -10.32 7.03 8.94
CA VAL A 198 -9.63 5.84 8.47
C VAL A 198 -9.28 6.00 6.99
N PRO A 199 -8.03 6.32 6.67
CA PRO A 199 -7.60 6.40 5.28
C PRO A 199 -7.82 5.08 4.55
N VAL A 200 -8.26 5.18 3.29
CA VAL A 200 -8.52 4.03 2.43
C VAL A 200 -7.65 4.10 1.18
N ILE A 201 -7.16 2.96 0.75
CA ILE A 201 -6.45 2.76 -0.52
C ILE A 201 -7.26 1.79 -1.34
N THR A 202 -7.73 2.20 -2.50
CA THR A 202 -8.40 1.29 -3.43
C THR A 202 -7.84 1.43 -4.82
N MET A 203 -7.81 0.33 -5.54
CA MET A 203 -7.45 0.34 -6.96
C MET A 203 -8.12 -0.78 -7.73
N SER A 204 -8.62 -0.43 -8.89
CA SER A 204 -9.00 -1.37 -9.92
C SER A 204 -7.78 -1.64 -10.79
N MET A 205 -7.42 -2.91 -10.96
CA MET A 205 -6.20 -3.32 -11.67
C MET A 205 -6.41 -3.38 -13.18
N GLY A 206 -5.35 -3.65 -13.93
CA GLY A 206 -5.40 -3.76 -15.39
C GLY A 206 -5.69 -2.44 -16.11
N ALA A 207 -5.78 -2.49 -17.43
CA ALA A 207 -5.95 -1.32 -18.28
C ALA A 207 -7.28 -0.58 -18.02
N LEU A 208 -8.36 -1.32 -17.80
CA LEU A 208 -9.68 -0.72 -17.51
C LEU A 208 -9.66 0.05 -16.18
N GLY A 209 -8.88 -0.42 -15.22
CA GLY A 209 -8.80 0.17 -13.89
C GLY A 209 -7.91 1.39 -13.77
N THR A 210 -7.18 1.78 -14.81
CA THR A 210 -6.20 2.90 -14.76
C THR A 210 -6.84 4.19 -14.23
N ILE A 211 -8.10 4.46 -14.55
CA ILE A 211 -8.81 5.64 -14.04
C ILE A 211 -8.87 5.68 -12.51
N SER A 212 -8.97 4.55 -11.83
CA SER A 212 -9.01 4.49 -10.36
C SER A 212 -7.71 4.97 -9.73
N ARG A 213 -6.59 4.90 -10.44
CA ARG A 213 -5.27 5.32 -9.95
C ARG A 213 -5.10 6.83 -9.95
N VAL A 214 -5.86 7.55 -10.77
CA VAL A 214 -5.81 9.01 -10.86
C VAL A 214 -7.02 9.69 -10.21
N ALA A 215 -8.11 8.98 -9.98
CA ALA A 215 -9.33 9.51 -9.38
C ALA A 215 -9.30 9.58 -7.84
N GLY A 216 -8.18 9.23 -7.20
CA GLY A 216 -8.10 9.05 -5.74
C GLY A 216 -8.59 10.25 -4.95
N GLU A 217 -8.20 11.48 -5.30
CA GLU A 217 -8.61 12.70 -4.59
C GLU A 217 -10.13 12.94 -4.66
N TYR A 218 -10.77 12.53 -5.77
CA TYR A 218 -12.23 12.69 -5.96
C TYR A 218 -13.06 11.67 -5.18
N VAL A 219 -12.49 10.50 -4.91
CA VAL A 219 -13.22 9.40 -4.26
C VAL A 219 -12.72 9.05 -2.86
N GLY A 220 -11.60 9.66 -2.42
CA GLY A 220 -11.04 9.48 -1.09
C GLY A 220 -9.98 8.37 -0.97
N SER A 221 -9.46 7.82 -2.09
CA SER A 221 -8.30 6.91 -2.04
C SER A 221 -7.02 7.71 -1.81
N CYS A 222 -6.34 7.47 -0.68
CA CYS A 222 -5.27 8.33 -0.18
C CYS A 222 -3.86 8.03 -0.74
N VAL A 223 -3.67 6.87 -1.36
CA VAL A 223 -2.40 6.45 -1.98
C VAL A 223 -2.67 5.77 -3.30
N THR A 224 -1.85 6.05 -4.28
CA THR A 224 -1.82 5.32 -5.56
C THR A 224 -0.41 4.78 -5.83
N PHE A 225 -0.31 3.78 -6.70
CA PHE A 225 0.95 3.08 -6.97
C PHE A 225 1.43 3.40 -8.39
N GLY A 226 2.60 4.01 -8.47
CA GLY A 226 3.32 4.27 -9.72
C GLY A 226 4.40 3.21 -9.98
N ALA A 227 4.69 2.95 -11.24
CA ALA A 227 5.81 2.10 -11.62
C ALA A 227 7.14 2.85 -11.42
N GLY A 228 8.14 2.14 -10.83
CA GLY A 228 9.54 2.51 -10.88
C GLY A 228 10.14 2.17 -12.25
N GLU A 229 11.25 1.43 -12.26
CA GLU A 229 11.81 0.88 -13.51
C GLU A 229 10.91 -0.21 -14.10
N GLN A 230 10.20 -0.95 -13.26
CA GLN A 230 9.27 -2.01 -13.64
C GLN A 230 7.92 -1.83 -12.90
N ALA A 231 6.83 -2.21 -13.57
CA ALA A 231 5.52 -2.25 -12.94
C ALA A 231 5.40 -3.46 -12.01
N SER A 232 4.89 -3.25 -10.80
CA SER A 232 4.65 -4.32 -9.81
C SER A 232 3.26 -4.91 -9.87
N ALA A 233 2.35 -4.28 -10.63
CA ALA A 233 0.97 -4.74 -10.83
C ALA A 233 0.43 -4.23 -12.18
N PRO A 234 -0.56 -4.92 -12.78
CA PRO A 234 -1.18 -4.50 -14.02
C PRO A 234 -1.80 -3.10 -13.95
N GLY A 235 -1.63 -2.31 -15.03
CA GLY A 235 -2.24 -0.98 -15.18
C GLY A 235 -1.55 0.14 -14.38
N GLN A 236 -0.34 -0.08 -13.86
CA GLN A 236 0.45 1.00 -13.26
C GLN A 236 1.00 1.94 -14.35
N LEU A 237 0.91 3.24 -14.09
CA LEU A 237 1.55 4.29 -14.88
C LEU A 237 2.96 4.56 -14.36
N PRO A 238 3.90 5.02 -15.21
CA PRO A 238 5.19 5.53 -14.75
C PRO A 238 5.00 6.62 -13.70
N LYS A 239 5.83 6.61 -12.64
CA LYS A 239 5.71 7.53 -11.49
C LYS A 239 5.53 8.99 -11.92
N ASN A 240 6.37 9.48 -12.83
CA ASN A 240 6.37 10.90 -13.21
C ASN A 240 5.11 11.30 -14.01
N GLU A 241 4.62 10.40 -14.86
CA GLU A 241 3.36 10.63 -15.60
C GLU A 241 2.18 10.65 -14.62
N LEU A 242 2.14 9.69 -13.69
CA LEU A 242 1.11 9.63 -12.66
C LEU A 242 1.07 10.90 -11.81
N LEU A 243 2.24 11.37 -11.32
CA LEU A 243 2.35 12.63 -10.58
C LEU A 243 1.83 13.82 -11.37
N SER A 244 2.22 13.96 -12.65
CA SER A 244 1.78 15.06 -13.49
C SER A 244 0.24 15.11 -13.67
N ILE A 245 -0.37 13.92 -13.84
CA ILE A 245 -1.84 13.81 -13.95
C ILE A 245 -2.50 14.20 -12.60
N LEU A 246 -2.01 13.67 -11.49
CA LEU A 246 -2.56 13.96 -10.16
C LEU A 246 -2.45 15.45 -9.81
N GLU A 247 -1.33 16.09 -10.11
CA GLU A 247 -1.16 17.54 -9.90
C GLU A 247 -2.11 18.37 -10.76
N SER A 248 -2.30 17.98 -12.03
CA SER A 248 -3.26 18.64 -12.90
C SER A 248 -4.69 18.55 -12.37
N LEU A 249 -5.09 17.38 -11.87
CA LEU A 249 -6.41 17.16 -11.26
C LEU A 249 -6.57 17.94 -9.96
N HIS A 250 -5.55 17.92 -9.10
CA HIS A 250 -5.52 18.68 -7.85
C HIS A 250 -5.69 20.18 -8.05
N ASN A 251 -4.97 20.74 -9.04
CA ASN A 251 -5.09 22.16 -9.37
C ASN A 251 -6.50 22.55 -9.83
N CYS A 252 -7.21 21.66 -10.54
CA CYS A 252 -8.62 21.89 -10.92
C CYS A 252 -9.55 21.93 -9.68
N LEU A 253 -9.31 21.09 -8.67
CA LEU A 253 -10.10 21.09 -7.44
C LEU A 253 -9.77 22.31 -6.56
N SER A 254 -8.51 22.73 -6.50
CA SER A 254 -8.06 23.85 -5.68
C SER A 254 -8.39 25.24 -6.26
N ALA A 255 -8.78 25.31 -7.53
CA ALA A 255 -9.16 26.55 -8.21
C ALA A 255 -10.63 26.96 -8.01
N GLN A 256 -11.41 26.18 -7.26
CA GLN A 256 -12.80 26.46 -6.89
C GLN A 256 -12.86 27.04 -5.49
#